data_8eeba8bad3241528b18176276fe5d423
#
_entry.id   8eeba8bad3241528b18176276fe5d423
#
_cell.length_a   1.000
_cell.length_b   1.000
_cell.length_c   1.000
_cell.angle_alpha   90.00
_cell.angle_beta   90.00
_cell.angle_gamma   90.00
#
_symmetry.space_group_name_H-M   'P 1'
#
loop_
_entity.id
_entity.type
_entity.pdbx_description
1 polymer ?
#
loop_
_entity_poly.entity_id
_entity_poly.type
_entity_poly.pdbx_seq_one_letter_code
_entity_poly.pdbx_strand_id
1 'polypeptide(L)'
;MPQSLWHVDDGRALFVGPLQRNDLHRHSVPVYLAGLYGSFRLRIDGAEWTTCRCAVVRAGTGYEFDMGGEPLAVVYLEPDVAGIDALAPLVGNAREMDGALVGARGETDLLRTLYEDRGSRHRVGPALRELTQFARARARRHIDARIAQAVRALQNAEYAATPVGELAASVGLSPSRFQHLFTQEVGVPFRRYRAWHRLRMAIKEVIEGGSYTEAAHAAGFADQAHFSREFRRTFGAPASRGLRPA
;
A
#
# COMPACT_ATOMS: atom_id res chain seq x y z
N MET A 1 9.82 -16.36 16.94
CA MET A 1 9.93 -15.10 16.19
C MET A 1 8.58 -14.42 16.17
N PRO A 2 8.50 -13.08 16.21
CA PRO A 2 7.25 -12.38 16.09
C PRO A 2 6.55 -12.74 14.78
N GLN A 3 5.22 -12.95 14.83
CA GLN A 3 4.42 -13.22 13.64
C GLN A 3 4.23 -11.93 12.84
N SER A 4 3.91 -12.05 11.55
CA SER A 4 3.55 -10.91 10.73
C SER A 4 2.36 -10.15 11.32
N LEU A 5 2.40 -8.82 11.23
CA LEU A 5 1.35 -7.90 11.64
C LEU A 5 0.76 -7.26 10.39
N TRP A 6 -0.55 -7.32 10.24
CA TRP A 6 -1.30 -6.48 9.32
C TRP A 6 -2.18 -5.50 10.08
N HIS A 7 -2.28 -4.30 9.56
CA HIS A 7 -3.26 -3.30 9.99
C HIS A 7 -3.83 -2.60 8.75
N VAL A 8 -5.14 -2.40 8.74
CA VAL A 8 -5.83 -1.69 7.67
C VAL A 8 -6.81 -0.72 8.31
N ASP A 9 -6.67 0.55 8.02
CA ASP A 9 -7.60 1.61 8.41
C ASP A 9 -8.01 2.47 7.21
N ASP A 10 -8.74 3.55 7.46
CA ASP A 10 -9.18 4.47 6.41
C ASP A 10 -7.97 5.18 5.79
N GLY A 11 -7.68 4.84 4.54
CA GLY A 11 -6.62 5.45 3.74
C GLY A 11 -5.21 4.91 3.98
N ARG A 12 -5.01 3.90 4.85
CA ARG A 12 -3.68 3.34 5.17
C ARG A 12 -3.73 1.84 5.33
N ALA A 13 -2.62 1.19 5.01
CA ALA A 13 -2.38 -0.18 5.44
C ALA A 13 -0.91 -0.34 5.83
N LEU A 14 -0.66 -1.22 6.77
CA LEU A 14 0.67 -1.61 7.23
C LEU A 14 0.79 -3.12 7.21
N PHE A 15 1.86 -3.59 6.62
CA PHE A 15 2.40 -4.93 6.86
C PHE A 15 3.73 -4.81 7.59
N VAL A 16 3.96 -5.63 8.62
CA VAL A 16 5.28 -5.80 9.23
C VAL A 16 5.52 -7.27 9.49
N GLY A 17 6.61 -7.81 9.02
CA GLY A 17 6.96 -9.20 9.28
C GLY A 17 8.15 -9.70 8.48
N PRO A 18 8.61 -10.94 8.78
CA PRO A 18 9.69 -11.56 8.05
C PRO A 18 9.25 -11.87 6.61
N LEU A 19 10.08 -11.46 5.66
CA LEU A 19 9.88 -11.71 4.25
C LEU A 19 11.14 -12.29 3.64
N GLN A 20 10.95 -13.18 2.70
CA GLN A 20 12.02 -13.67 1.83
C GLN A 20 12.11 -12.76 0.60
N ARG A 21 12.20 -13.34 -0.57
CA ARG A 21 12.10 -12.64 -1.84
C ARG A 21 10.64 -12.57 -2.29
N ASN A 22 10.21 -11.40 -2.74
CA ASN A 22 8.95 -11.22 -3.46
C ASN A 22 9.23 -11.08 -4.95
N ASP A 23 8.39 -11.72 -5.77
CA ASP A 23 8.45 -11.64 -7.23
C ASP A 23 8.07 -10.23 -7.70
N LEU A 24 8.41 -9.91 -8.97
CA LEU A 24 8.04 -8.64 -9.59
C LEU A 24 6.53 -8.38 -9.49
N HIS A 25 6.18 -7.26 -8.88
CA HIS A 25 4.79 -6.85 -8.68
C HIS A 25 4.66 -5.33 -8.73
N ARG A 26 3.41 -4.83 -8.73
CA ARG A 26 3.10 -3.39 -8.80
C ARG A 26 1.93 -3.07 -7.91
N HIS A 27 2.09 -2.07 -7.04
CA HIS A 27 0.97 -1.55 -6.25
C HIS A 27 0.22 -0.43 -6.98
N SER A 28 -1.03 -0.26 -6.62
CA SER A 28 -1.88 0.82 -7.14
C SER A 28 -1.84 2.08 -6.28
N VAL A 29 -1.05 2.06 -5.23
CA VAL A 29 -0.80 3.17 -4.30
C VAL A 29 0.70 3.26 -4.03
N PRO A 30 1.23 4.42 -3.64
CA PRO A 30 2.61 4.54 -3.22
C PRO A 30 2.85 3.71 -1.95
N VAL A 31 4.05 3.14 -1.85
CA VAL A 31 4.46 2.33 -0.71
C VAL A 31 5.78 2.83 -0.13
N TYR A 32 5.90 2.77 1.20
CA TYR A 32 7.15 2.93 1.91
C TYR A 32 7.63 1.57 2.42
N LEU A 33 8.84 1.20 2.08
CA LEU A 33 9.51 -0.03 2.48
C LEU A 33 10.60 0.31 3.50
N ALA A 34 10.66 -0.40 4.63
CA ALA A 34 11.66 -0.18 5.65
C ALA A 34 12.18 -1.49 6.24
N GLY A 35 13.46 -1.78 6.06
CA GLY A 35 14.15 -2.88 6.73
C GLY A 35 14.36 -2.54 8.20
N LEU A 36 13.71 -3.29 9.11
CA LEU A 36 13.68 -2.92 10.53
C LEU A 36 15.04 -3.05 11.20
N TYR A 37 15.79 -4.08 10.87
CA TYR A 37 17.10 -4.37 11.50
C TYR A 37 18.28 -4.20 10.55
N GLY A 38 18.04 -4.17 9.24
CA GLY A 38 19.11 -4.12 8.25
C GLY A 38 18.64 -3.60 6.89
N SER A 39 19.56 -3.65 5.94
CA SER A 39 19.31 -3.31 4.55
C SER A 39 18.73 -4.50 3.79
N PHE A 40 18.08 -4.23 2.69
CA PHE A 40 17.54 -5.21 1.75
C PHE A 40 17.93 -4.88 0.31
N ARG A 41 17.81 -5.86 -0.56
CA ARG A 41 17.99 -5.64 -2.00
C ARG A 41 16.68 -5.30 -2.65
N LEU A 42 16.68 -4.27 -3.48
CA LEU A 42 15.53 -3.78 -4.24
C LEU A 42 15.91 -3.72 -5.72
N ARG A 43 15.00 -4.10 -6.60
CA ARG A 43 15.12 -3.97 -8.06
C ARG A 43 13.86 -3.34 -8.62
N ILE A 44 13.99 -2.30 -9.42
CA ILE A 44 12.90 -1.55 -10.04
C ILE A 44 12.82 -1.95 -11.53
N ASP A 45 11.63 -2.37 -11.97
CA ASP A 45 11.30 -2.71 -13.38
C ASP A 45 12.36 -3.54 -14.10
N GLY A 46 13.01 -4.48 -13.40
CA GLY A 46 14.00 -5.38 -13.96
C GLY A 46 15.41 -4.79 -14.10
N ALA A 47 15.67 -3.56 -13.61
CA ALA A 47 17.01 -2.96 -13.57
C ALA A 47 17.97 -3.72 -12.63
N GLU A 48 19.12 -3.16 -12.33
CA GLU A 48 20.10 -3.77 -11.42
C GLU A 48 19.62 -3.75 -9.96
N TRP A 49 20.05 -4.75 -9.19
CA TRP A 49 19.79 -4.82 -7.76
C TRP A 49 20.53 -3.71 -7.01
N THR A 50 19.79 -2.97 -6.20
CA THR A 50 20.33 -1.93 -5.32
C THR A 50 20.10 -2.33 -3.88
N THR A 51 21.10 -2.11 -3.01
CA THR A 51 20.96 -2.29 -1.56
C THR A 51 20.52 -0.97 -0.93
N CYS A 52 19.44 -1.02 -0.15
CA CYS A 52 18.92 0.12 0.59
C CYS A 52 18.34 -0.34 1.93
N ARG A 53 18.15 0.57 2.87
CA ARG A 53 17.44 0.30 4.12
C ARG A 53 15.98 0.73 4.04
N CYS A 54 15.70 1.80 3.30
CA CYS A 54 14.36 2.32 3.08
C CYS A 54 14.16 2.65 1.60
N ALA A 55 12.93 2.53 1.15
CA ALA A 55 12.53 2.97 -0.19
C ALA A 55 11.10 3.47 -0.21
N VAL A 56 10.82 4.43 -1.08
CA VAL A 56 9.46 4.80 -1.49
C VAL A 56 9.31 4.41 -2.95
N VAL A 57 8.31 3.58 -3.25
CA VAL A 57 8.00 3.19 -4.62
C VAL A 57 6.68 3.84 -5.03
N ARG A 58 6.67 4.51 -6.17
CA ARG A 58 5.47 5.18 -6.72
C ARG A 58 4.43 4.16 -7.18
N ALA A 59 3.17 4.55 -7.14
CA ALA A 59 2.10 3.73 -7.69
C ALA A 59 2.37 3.37 -9.16
N GLY A 60 2.13 2.12 -9.54
CA GLY A 60 2.33 1.62 -10.89
C GLY A 60 3.75 1.18 -11.24
N THR A 61 4.76 1.55 -10.46
CA THR A 61 6.15 1.10 -10.64
C THR A 61 6.29 -0.37 -10.29
N GLY A 62 6.94 -1.14 -11.16
CA GLY A 62 7.25 -2.55 -10.91
C GLY A 62 8.48 -2.67 -10.01
N TYR A 63 8.39 -3.53 -9.01
CA TYR A 63 9.55 -3.80 -8.17
C TYR A 63 9.52 -5.20 -7.59
N GLU A 64 10.68 -5.66 -7.21
CA GLU A 64 10.90 -6.87 -6.44
C GLU A 64 11.94 -6.59 -5.37
N PHE A 65 11.91 -7.34 -4.28
CA PHE A 65 12.88 -7.19 -3.20
C PHE A 65 13.28 -8.53 -2.61
N ASP A 66 14.41 -8.53 -1.93
CA ASP A 66 14.93 -9.68 -1.22
C ASP A 66 15.42 -9.24 0.18
N MET A 67 14.73 -9.73 1.21
CA MET A 67 15.00 -9.47 2.62
C MET A 67 15.85 -10.54 3.29
N GLY A 68 16.03 -11.71 2.64
CA GLY A 68 16.74 -12.84 3.26
C GLY A 68 16.07 -13.41 4.52
N GLY A 69 14.77 -13.16 4.71
CA GLY A 69 14.01 -13.61 5.90
C GLY A 69 13.91 -12.59 7.03
N GLU A 70 14.56 -11.46 6.93
CA GLU A 70 14.49 -10.39 7.92
C GLU A 70 13.15 -9.64 7.86
N PRO A 71 12.71 -9.00 8.96
CA PRO A 71 11.48 -8.23 8.99
C PRO A 71 11.55 -6.96 8.15
N LEU A 72 10.54 -6.79 7.29
CA LEU A 72 10.27 -5.59 6.51
C LEU A 72 8.96 -4.97 6.99
N ALA A 73 8.93 -3.65 7.12
CA ALA A 73 7.69 -2.89 7.21
C ALA A 73 7.33 -2.34 5.81
N VAL A 74 6.05 -2.46 5.46
CA VAL A 74 5.48 -1.91 4.22
C VAL A 74 4.27 -1.06 4.59
N VAL A 75 4.39 0.26 4.39
CA VAL A 75 3.29 1.21 4.58
C VAL A 75 2.69 1.53 3.22
N TYR A 76 1.40 1.31 3.09
CA TYR A 76 0.60 1.65 1.92
C TYR A 76 -0.20 2.92 2.23
N LEU A 77 -0.17 3.90 1.35
CA LEU A 77 -0.86 5.17 1.58
C LEU A 77 -1.81 5.48 0.42
N GLU A 78 -3.09 5.66 0.76
CA GLU A 78 -4.08 6.07 -0.23
C GLU A 78 -3.81 7.50 -0.72
N PRO A 79 -4.01 7.78 -2.02
CA PRO A 79 -3.63 9.06 -2.60
C PRO A 79 -4.45 10.26 -2.10
N ASP A 80 -5.62 10.03 -1.47
CA ASP A 80 -6.43 11.09 -0.86
C ASP A 80 -5.88 11.60 0.47
N VAL A 81 -5.11 10.77 1.17
CA VAL A 81 -4.48 11.11 2.46
C VAL A 81 -3.32 12.07 2.25
N ALA A 82 -2.57 11.86 1.16
CA ALA A 82 -1.46 12.74 0.80
C ALA A 82 -1.10 12.54 -0.68
N GLY A 83 -0.43 13.51 -1.29
CA GLY A 83 0.02 13.42 -2.67
C GLY A 83 1.01 12.26 -2.90
N ILE A 84 1.31 11.99 -4.14
CA ILE A 84 2.19 10.89 -4.55
C ILE A 84 3.61 10.96 -3.95
N ASP A 85 4.03 12.15 -3.52
CA ASP A 85 5.34 12.38 -2.90
C ASP A 85 5.26 12.39 -1.35
N ALA A 86 4.11 12.07 -0.78
CA ALA A 86 3.87 12.16 0.65
C ALA A 86 4.79 11.27 1.49
N LEU A 87 5.20 10.13 0.97
CA LEU A 87 6.09 9.21 1.67
C LEU A 87 7.57 9.57 1.51
N ALA A 88 7.92 10.46 0.58
CA ALA A 88 9.31 10.85 0.31
C ALA A 88 10.07 11.37 1.55
N PRO A 89 9.47 12.17 2.46
CA PRO A 89 10.14 12.62 3.68
C PRO A 89 10.53 11.52 4.65
N LEU A 90 10.04 10.30 4.48
CA LEU A 90 10.39 9.14 5.31
C LEU A 90 11.73 8.51 4.93
N VAL A 91 12.31 8.90 3.79
CA VAL A 91 13.61 8.40 3.30
C VAL A 91 14.67 9.47 3.50
N GLY A 92 15.61 9.21 4.39
CA GLY A 92 16.76 10.10 4.62
C GLY A 92 17.86 9.90 3.57
N ASN A 93 18.47 11.00 3.11
CA ASN A 93 19.50 11.00 2.06
C ASN A 93 19.05 10.23 0.80
N ALA A 94 17.82 10.54 0.36
CA ALA A 94 17.18 9.85 -0.74
C ALA A 94 17.94 10.04 -2.07
N ARG A 95 18.14 8.93 -2.79
CA ARG A 95 18.56 8.91 -4.19
C ARG A 95 17.38 8.50 -5.05
N GLU A 96 17.12 9.25 -6.09
CA GLU A 96 16.08 8.90 -7.07
C GLU A 96 16.53 7.76 -7.97
N MET A 97 15.62 6.81 -8.18
CA MET A 97 15.68 5.75 -9.18
C MET A 97 14.38 5.79 -9.97
N ASP A 98 14.33 5.18 -11.14
CA ASP A 98 13.15 5.17 -12.01
C ASP A 98 11.86 4.73 -11.25
N GLY A 99 11.06 5.72 -10.83
CA GLY A 99 9.82 5.49 -10.10
C GLY A 99 9.97 5.18 -8.60
N ALA A 100 11.18 5.28 -8.03
CA ALA A 100 11.42 5.07 -6.60
C ALA A 100 12.43 6.06 -6.02
N LEU A 101 12.35 6.25 -4.69
CA LEU A 101 13.37 6.90 -3.87
C LEU A 101 13.98 5.85 -2.96
N VAL A 102 15.30 5.75 -2.90
CA VAL A 102 16.00 4.79 -2.04
C VAL A 102 16.95 5.50 -1.10
N GLY A 103 17.11 5.00 0.12
CA GLY A 103 17.99 5.57 1.09
C GLY A 103 18.61 4.56 2.06
N ALA A 104 19.75 4.93 2.61
CA ALA A 104 20.45 4.17 3.65
C ALA A 104 19.85 4.43 5.05
N ARG A 105 19.02 5.46 5.21
CA ARG A 105 18.34 5.85 6.44
C ARG A 105 16.87 6.18 6.16
N GLY A 106 16.02 6.02 7.17
CA GLY A 106 14.63 6.39 7.10
C GLY A 106 13.91 6.12 8.40
N GLU A 107 12.61 6.38 8.42
CA GLU A 107 11.77 6.16 9.61
C GLU A 107 11.56 4.66 9.84
N THR A 108 12.29 4.10 10.79
CA THR A 108 12.23 2.68 11.13
C THR A 108 11.88 2.42 12.60
N ASP A 109 12.15 3.39 13.49
CA ASP A 109 12.08 3.15 14.94
C ASP A 109 10.65 2.94 15.42
N LEU A 110 9.71 3.77 14.93
CA LEU A 110 8.29 3.59 15.21
C LEU A 110 7.79 2.24 14.70
N LEU A 111 8.15 1.87 13.46
CA LEU A 111 7.72 0.62 12.83
C LEU A 111 8.31 -0.60 13.53
N ARG A 112 9.55 -0.51 14.01
CA ARG A 112 10.21 -1.54 14.82
C ARG A 112 9.51 -1.71 16.16
N THR A 113 9.21 -0.62 16.87
CA THR A 113 8.47 -0.65 18.14
C THR A 113 7.11 -1.35 17.97
N LEU A 114 6.36 -1.03 16.91
CA LEU A 114 5.08 -1.68 16.61
C LEU A 114 5.23 -3.18 16.31
N TYR A 115 6.35 -3.60 15.75
CA TYR A 115 6.64 -5.00 15.47
C TYR A 115 7.02 -5.80 16.72
N GLU A 116 7.84 -5.19 17.59
CA GLU A 116 8.39 -5.83 18.80
C GLU A 116 7.35 -5.91 19.92
N ASP A 117 6.53 -4.85 20.09
CA ASP A 117 5.53 -4.78 21.16
C ASP A 117 4.14 -5.20 20.65
N ARG A 118 3.80 -6.47 20.88
CA ARG A 118 2.48 -7.03 20.53
C ARG A 118 1.32 -6.45 21.32
N GLY A 119 1.56 -5.93 22.52
CA GLY A 119 0.55 -5.25 23.35
C GLY A 119 0.09 -3.93 22.73
N SER A 120 0.88 -3.36 21.84
CA SER A 120 0.63 -2.06 21.23
C SER A 120 -0.20 -2.10 19.93
N ARG A 121 -0.83 -3.22 19.58
CA ARG A 121 -1.68 -3.31 18.36
C ARG A 121 -2.72 -2.18 18.27
N HIS A 122 -3.31 -1.77 19.38
CA HIS A 122 -4.24 -0.63 19.44
C HIS A 122 -3.58 0.71 19.09
N ARG A 123 -2.25 0.82 19.18
CA ARG A 123 -1.46 2.03 18.85
C ARG A 123 -1.08 2.12 17.37
N VAL A 124 -1.24 1.03 16.60
CA VAL A 124 -0.81 0.99 15.19
C VAL A 124 -1.54 2.05 14.36
N GLY A 125 -2.85 2.15 14.47
CA GLY A 125 -3.64 3.17 13.76
C GLY A 125 -3.22 4.61 14.12
N PRO A 126 -3.16 4.99 15.42
CA PRO A 126 -2.63 6.29 15.84
C PRO A 126 -1.21 6.56 15.32
N ALA A 127 -0.30 5.60 15.43
CA ALA A 127 1.09 5.74 14.96
C ALA A 127 1.19 5.95 13.44
N LEU A 128 0.41 5.20 12.66
CA LEU A 128 0.34 5.41 11.21
C LEU A 128 -0.26 6.77 10.84
N ARG A 129 -1.23 7.25 11.59
CA ARG A 129 -1.76 8.61 11.37
C ARG A 129 -0.70 9.67 11.61
N GLU A 130 0.04 9.57 12.70
CA GLU A 130 1.14 10.49 13.01
C GLU A 130 2.22 10.47 11.92
N LEU A 131 2.68 9.27 11.53
CA LEU A 131 3.66 9.08 10.46
C LEU A 131 3.20 9.72 9.14
N THR A 132 1.95 9.50 8.76
CA THR A 132 1.40 10.02 7.51
C THR A 132 1.11 11.53 7.59
N GLN A 133 0.73 12.08 8.74
CA GLN A 133 0.60 13.52 8.95
C GLN A 133 1.96 14.23 8.84
N PHE A 134 3.00 13.66 9.46
CA PHE A 134 4.37 14.16 9.34
C PHE A 134 4.81 14.20 7.87
N ALA A 135 4.57 13.12 7.13
CA ALA A 135 4.93 13.04 5.72
C ALA A 135 4.11 14.02 4.86
N ARG A 136 2.79 14.12 5.09
CA ARG A 136 1.89 15.03 4.39
C ARG A 136 2.25 16.49 4.57
N ALA A 137 2.60 16.90 5.77
CA ALA A 137 2.99 18.30 6.07
C ALA A 137 4.23 18.74 5.27
N ARG A 138 5.00 17.78 4.74
CA ARG A 138 6.22 18.00 3.95
C ARG A 138 6.08 17.67 2.48
N ALA A 139 4.92 17.17 2.06
CA ALA A 139 4.65 16.85 0.67
C ALA A 139 4.62 18.13 -0.19
N ARG A 140 5.31 18.11 -1.33
CA ARG A 140 5.39 19.26 -2.26
C ARG A 140 4.25 19.31 -3.26
N ARG A 141 3.58 18.19 -3.50
CA ARG A 141 2.51 18.07 -4.48
C ARG A 141 1.25 17.48 -3.86
N HIS A 142 0.12 18.11 -4.14
CA HIS A 142 -1.20 17.62 -3.78
C HIS A 142 -1.90 17.06 -5.02
N ILE A 143 -2.71 16.03 -4.81
CA ILE A 143 -3.58 15.47 -5.82
C ILE A 143 -4.73 16.43 -6.14
N ASP A 144 -5.28 16.38 -7.35
CA ASP A 144 -6.50 17.14 -7.71
C ASP A 144 -7.64 16.82 -6.73
N ALA A 145 -8.28 17.87 -6.20
CA ALA A 145 -9.29 17.76 -5.15
C ALA A 145 -10.48 16.86 -5.53
N ARG A 146 -10.85 16.82 -6.84
CA ARG A 146 -11.93 15.97 -7.36
C ARG A 146 -11.53 14.49 -7.32
N ILE A 147 -10.27 14.19 -7.64
CA ILE A 147 -9.75 12.82 -7.56
C ILE A 147 -9.63 12.40 -6.09
N ALA A 148 -9.13 13.27 -5.20
CA ALA A 148 -9.10 13.00 -3.77
C ALA A 148 -10.51 12.73 -3.21
N GLN A 149 -11.52 13.48 -3.64
CA GLN A 149 -12.92 13.27 -3.25
C GLN A 149 -13.43 11.91 -3.73
N ALA A 150 -13.16 11.53 -4.98
CA ALA A 150 -13.57 10.23 -5.53
C ALA A 150 -12.87 9.06 -4.80
N VAL A 151 -11.58 9.20 -4.46
CA VAL A 151 -10.85 8.20 -3.68
C VAL A 151 -11.46 8.04 -2.28
N ARG A 152 -11.77 9.14 -1.58
CA ARG A 152 -12.46 9.08 -0.27
C ARG A 152 -13.83 8.44 -0.36
N ALA A 153 -14.62 8.74 -1.40
CA ALA A 153 -15.92 8.10 -1.59
C ALA A 153 -15.81 6.59 -1.71
N LEU A 154 -14.80 6.08 -2.44
CA LEU A 154 -14.57 4.64 -2.59
C LEU A 154 -14.15 3.94 -1.29
N GLN A 155 -13.64 4.66 -0.29
CA GLN A 155 -13.30 4.08 1.02
C GLN A 155 -14.55 3.68 1.81
N ASN A 156 -15.70 4.28 1.53
CA ASN A 156 -16.98 3.83 2.06
C ASN A 156 -17.44 2.57 1.28
N ALA A 157 -17.76 1.49 2.03
CA ALA A 157 -18.17 0.20 1.46
C ALA A 157 -19.37 0.31 0.50
N GLU A 158 -20.30 1.23 0.77
CA GLU A 158 -21.48 1.49 -0.10
C GLU A 158 -21.08 1.94 -1.52
N TYR A 159 -19.95 2.64 -1.65
CA TYR A 159 -19.46 3.17 -2.92
C TYR A 159 -18.42 2.28 -3.61
N ALA A 160 -17.98 1.21 -2.97
CA ALA A 160 -16.95 0.31 -3.52
C ALA A 160 -17.35 -0.28 -4.89
N ALA A 161 -18.66 -0.52 -5.11
CA ALA A 161 -19.23 -1.06 -6.34
C ALA A 161 -19.75 0.02 -7.31
N THR A 162 -19.74 1.31 -6.94
CA THR A 162 -20.31 2.41 -7.74
C THR A 162 -19.74 2.41 -9.17
N PRO A 163 -20.59 2.46 -10.21
CA PRO A 163 -20.13 2.57 -11.58
C PRO A 163 -19.25 3.81 -11.80
N VAL A 164 -18.25 3.69 -12.67
CA VAL A 164 -17.32 4.80 -12.96
C VAL A 164 -18.03 6.07 -13.44
N GLY A 165 -19.16 5.92 -14.14
CA GLY A 165 -19.97 7.04 -14.63
C GLY A 165 -20.58 7.85 -13.49
N GLU A 166 -21.13 7.19 -12.49
CA GLU A 166 -21.74 7.82 -11.31
C GLU A 166 -20.66 8.49 -10.44
N LEU A 167 -19.55 7.80 -10.23
CA LEU A 167 -18.43 8.37 -9.49
C LEU A 167 -17.84 9.60 -10.19
N ALA A 168 -17.70 9.58 -11.52
CA ALA A 168 -17.25 10.72 -12.31
C ALA A 168 -18.24 11.90 -12.19
N ALA A 169 -19.53 11.61 -12.31
CA ALA A 169 -20.59 12.62 -12.18
C ALA A 169 -20.61 13.28 -10.80
N SER A 170 -20.38 12.51 -9.72
CA SER A 170 -20.34 13.03 -8.33
C SER A 170 -19.22 14.06 -8.08
N VAL A 171 -18.20 14.07 -8.95
CA VAL A 171 -17.09 15.04 -8.90
C VAL A 171 -17.09 16.00 -10.10
N GLY A 172 -18.21 16.08 -10.85
CA GLY A 172 -18.38 17.03 -11.95
C GLY A 172 -17.54 16.73 -13.20
N LEU A 173 -17.22 15.45 -13.45
CA LEU A 173 -16.42 15.02 -14.59
C LEU A 173 -17.20 14.04 -15.49
N SER A 174 -16.90 14.06 -16.80
CA SER A 174 -17.29 12.96 -17.67
C SER A 174 -16.47 11.70 -17.34
N PRO A 175 -17.01 10.49 -17.62
CA PRO A 175 -16.29 9.23 -17.34
C PRO A 175 -14.88 9.17 -17.97
N SER A 176 -14.76 9.62 -19.22
CA SER A 176 -13.47 9.65 -19.93
C SER A 176 -12.49 10.63 -19.27
N ARG A 177 -12.94 11.86 -18.96
CA ARG A 177 -12.09 12.87 -18.28
C ARG A 177 -11.67 12.40 -16.90
N PHE A 178 -12.59 11.79 -16.14
CA PHE A 178 -12.29 11.20 -14.85
C PHE A 178 -11.18 10.14 -14.94
N GLN A 179 -11.32 9.16 -15.84
CA GLN A 179 -10.32 8.09 -15.98
C GLN A 179 -8.94 8.62 -16.39
N HIS A 180 -8.92 9.61 -17.29
CA HIS A 180 -7.67 10.25 -17.70
C HIS A 180 -7.02 11.00 -16.52
N LEU A 181 -7.76 11.89 -15.87
CA LEU A 181 -7.28 12.65 -14.73
C LEU A 181 -6.87 11.75 -13.58
N PHE A 182 -7.66 10.70 -13.29
CA PHE A 182 -7.32 9.71 -12.27
C PHE A 182 -5.96 9.06 -12.55
N THR A 183 -5.73 8.61 -13.79
CA THR A 183 -4.47 7.98 -14.16
C THR A 183 -3.30 8.96 -14.07
N GLN A 184 -3.50 10.22 -14.46
CA GLN A 184 -2.49 11.27 -14.35
C GLN A 184 -2.13 11.58 -12.89
N GLU A 185 -3.12 11.65 -12.00
CA GLU A 185 -2.93 12.04 -10.59
C GLU A 185 -2.46 10.88 -9.70
N VAL A 186 -2.98 9.67 -9.92
CA VAL A 186 -2.72 8.49 -9.08
C VAL A 186 -1.57 7.63 -9.63
N GLY A 187 -1.27 7.74 -10.92
CA GLY A 187 -0.21 6.97 -11.59
C GLY A 187 -0.64 5.59 -12.09
N VAL A 188 -1.89 5.18 -11.86
CA VAL A 188 -2.45 3.91 -12.35
C VAL A 188 -3.87 4.09 -12.86
N PRO A 189 -4.33 3.26 -13.83
CA PRO A 189 -5.71 3.28 -14.29
C PRO A 189 -6.71 3.01 -13.14
N PHE A 190 -7.84 3.71 -13.15
CA PHE A 190 -8.89 3.60 -12.14
C PHE A 190 -9.32 2.14 -11.86
N ARG A 191 -9.44 1.31 -12.90
CA ARG A 191 -9.75 -0.12 -12.76
C ARG A 191 -8.76 -0.87 -11.86
N ARG A 192 -7.47 -0.54 -11.97
CA ARG A 192 -6.41 -1.16 -11.17
C ARG A 192 -6.49 -0.70 -9.71
N TYR A 193 -6.75 0.58 -9.49
CA TYR A 193 -6.97 1.13 -8.16
C TYR A 193 -8.18 0.49 -7.47
N ARG A 194 -9.30 0.29 -8.20
CA ARG A 194 -10.49 -0.40 -7.66
C ARG A 194 -10.18 -1.86 -7.26
N ALA A 195 -9.34 -2.56 -8.02
CA ALA A 195 -8.91 -3.90 -7.65
C ALA A 195 -8.08 -3.90 -6.35
N TRP A 196 -7.21 -2.92 -6.17
CA TRP A 196 -6.50 -2.68 -4.92
C TRP A 196 -7.46 -2.43 -3.75
N HIS A 197 -8.44 -1.58 -3.93
CA HIS A 197 -9.42 -1.29 -2.89
C HIS A 197 -10.15 -2.55 -2.41
N ARG A 198 -10.65 -3.38 -3.35
CA ARG A 198 -11.25 -4.69 -3.01
C ARG A 198 -10.29 -5.61 -2.27
N LEU A 199 -9.03 -5.63 -2.69
CA LEU A 199 -8.02 -6.44 -2.05
C LEU A 199 -7.77 -6.00 -0.60
N ARG A 200 -7.73 -4.68 -0.36
CA ARG A 200 -7.60 -4.10 0.98
C ARG A 200 -8.79 -4.47 1.88
N MET A 201 -10.02 -4.46 1.36
CA MET A 201 -11.19 -4.91 2.10
C MET A 201 -11.11 -6.39 2.46
N ALA A 202 -10.69 -7.26 1.54
CA ALA A 202 -10.49 -8.67 1.83
C ALA A 202 -9.40 -8.89 2.90
N ILE A 203 -8.30 -8.15 2.84
CA ILE A 203 -7.25 -8.22 3.87
C ILE A 203 -7.82 -7.84 5.23
N LYS A 204 -8.61 -6.75 5.29
CA LYS A 204 -9.25 -6.30 6.52
C LYS A 204 -10.15 -7.39 7.11
N GLU A 205 -11.00 -8.00 6.30
CA GLU A 205 -11.88 -9.12 6.73
C GLU A 205 -11.08 -10.29 7.30
N VAL A 206 -9.98 -10.69 6.65
CA VAL A 206 -9.13 -11.78 7.16
C VAL A 206 -8.49 -11.44 8.50
N ILE A 207 -7.95 -10.22 8.69
CA ILE A 207 -7.33 -9.83 9.97
C ILE A 207 -8.35 -9.63 11.09
N GLU A 208 -9.62 -9.45 10.78
CA GLU A 208 -10.75 -9.40 11.72
C GLU A 208 -11.31 -10.80 12.05
N GLY A 209 -10.69 -11.87 11.50
CA GLY A 209 -11.00 -13.26 11.84
C GLY A 209 -11.77 -14.03 10.76
N GLY A 210 -12.14 -13.38 9.65
CA GLY A 210 -12.81 -14.02 8.51
C GLY A 210 -11.91 -15.01 7.77
N SER A 211 -12.49 -16.06 7.23
CA SER A 211 -11.80 -16.99 6.33
C SER A 211 -11.48 -16.32 4.99
N TYR A 212 -10.53 -16.88 4.25
CA TYR A 212 -10.23 -16.39 2.89
C TYR A 212 -11.41 -16.45 1.93
N THR A 213 -12.33 -17.41 2.13
CA THR A 213 -13.54 -17.53 1.32
C THR A 213 -14.53 -16.41 1.64
N GLU A 214 -14.80 -16.16 2.92
CA GLU A 214 -15.67 -15.06 3.37
C GLU A 214 -15.12 -13.72 2.93
N ALA A 215 -13.83 -13.49 3.16
CA ALA A 215 -13.14 -12.26 2.74
C ALA A 215 -13.20 -12.03 1.22
N ALA A 216 -13.05 -13.09 0.41
CA ALA A 216 -13.18 -12.99 -1.03
C ALA A 216 -14.59 -12.53 -1.43
N HIS A 217 -15.64 -13.15 -0.88
CA HIS A 217 -17.01 -12.79 -1.19
C HIS A 217 -17.37 -11.38 -0.68
N ALA A 218 -17.03 -11.05 0.56
CA ALA A 218 -17.26 -9.72 1.15
C ALA A 218 -16.60 -8.58 0.33
N ALA A 219 -15.43 -8.85 -0.25
CA ALA A 219 -14.72 -7.88 -1.10
C ALA A 219 -15.12 -7.91 -2.59
N GLY A 220 -16.13 -8.71 -2.98
CA GLY A 220 -16.64 -8.80 -4.35
C GLY A 220 -15.71 -9.54 -5.32
N PHE A 221 -14.90 -10.48 -4.83
CA PHE A 221 -14.22 -11.47 -5.67
C PHE A 221 -15.17 -12.63 -5.98
N ALA A 222 -15.01 -13.25 -7.14
CA ALA A 222 -15.85 -14.39 -7.53
C ALA A 222 -15.68 -15.60 -6.60
N ASP A 223 -14.44 -15.83 -6.15
CA ASP A 223 -14.07 -16.92 -5.28
C ASP A 223 -12.72 -16.66 -4.58
N GLN A 224 -12.34 -17.55 -3.66
CA GLN A 224 -11.05 -17.50 -2.97
C GLN A 224 -9.85 -17.62 -3.93
N ALA A 225 -9.98 -18.38 -5.02
CA ALA A 225 -8.89 -18.52 -5.98
C ALA A 225 -8.63 -17.21 -6.75
N HIS A 226 -9.71 -16.48 -7.09
CA HIS A 226 -9.61 -15.13 -7.68
C HIS A 226 -8.92 -14.16 -6.71
N PHE A 227 -9.34 -14.11 -5.45
CA PHE A 227 -8.66 -13.32 -4.42
C PHE A 227 -7.18 -13.68 -4.32
N SER A 228 -6.83 -14.97 -4.23
CA SER A 228 -5.45 -15.43 -4.08
C SER A 228 -4.58 -15.06 -5.28
N ARG A 229 -5.11 -15.13 -6.51
CA ARG A 229 -4.39 -14.68 -7.72
C ARG A 229 -4.14 -13.16 -7.70
N GLU A 230 -5.16 -12.37 -7.35
CA GLU A 230 -5.02 -10.90 -7.25
C GLU A 230 -4.06 -10.51 -6.13
N PHE A 231 -4.11 -11.19 -4.99
CA PHE A 231 -3.17 -10.99 -3.89
C PHE A 231 -1.73 -11.23 -4.37
N ARG A 232 -1.46 -12.39 -4.97
CA ARG A 232 -0.12 -12.72 -5.47
C ARG A 232 0.36 -11.73 -6.54
N ARG A 233 -0.52 -11.32 -7.44
CA ARG A 233 -0.19 -10.32 -8.49
C ARG A 233 0.18 -8.97 -7.88
N THR A 234 -0.47 -8.59 -6.78
CA THR A 234 -0.28 -7.29 -6.13
C THR A 234 0.90 -7.27 -5.18
N PHE A 235 1.17 -8.36 -4.46
CA PHE A 235 2.19 -8.42 -3.41
C PHE A 235 3.43 -9.25 -3.79
N GLY A 236 3.44 -9.88 -4.94
CA GLY A 236 4.56 -10.75 -5.39
C GLY A 236 4.74 -12.02 -4.57
N ALA A 237 3.79 -12.34 -3.68
CA ALA A 237 3.82 -13.52 -2.82
C ALA A 237 2.40 -14.02 -2.52
N PRO A 238 2.19 -15.31 -2.20
CA PRO A 238 0.87 -15.81 -1.83
C PRO A 238 0.43 -15.28 -0.46
N ALA A 239 -0.88 -15.09 -0.28
CA ALA A 239 -1.48 -14.58 0.97
C ALA A 239 -1.07 -15.41 2.20
N SER A 240 -0.98 -16.72 2.05
CA SER A 240 -0.61 -17.66 3.13
C SER A 240 0.77 -17.42 3.76
N ARG A 241 1.65 -16.66 3.10
CA ARG A 241 2.97 -16.33 3.66
C ARG A 241 2.91 -15.27 4.77
N GLY A 242 1.99 -14.34 4.73
CA GLY A 242 1.98 -13.21 5.67
C GLY A 242 0.62 -12.77 6.16
N LEU A 243 -0.46 -13.19 5.51
CA LEU A 243 -1.82 -12.87 5.91
C LEU A 243 -2.44 -14.07 6.63
N ARG A 244 -2.83 -13.88 7.88
CA ARG A 244 -3.47 -14.92 8.70
C ARG A 244 -4.66 -14.32 9.42
N PRO A 245 -5.75 -15.07 9.61
CA PRO A 245 -6.80 -14.71 10.55
C PRO A 245 -6.22 -14.47 11.95
N ALA A 246 -6.80 -13.50 12.66
CA ALA A 246 -6.39 -13.16 14.03
C ALA A 246 -6.67 -14.30 15.00
#